data_9a1fbc623239d9295119f906d28990af
#
_entry.id   9a1fbc623239d9295119f906d28990af
#
_cell.length_a   1.000
_cell.length_b   1.000
_cell.length_c   1.000
_cell.angle_alpha   90.00
_cell.angle_beta   90.00
_cell.angle_gamma   90.00
#
_symmetry.space_group_name_H-M   'P 1'
#
loop_
_entity.id
_entity.type
_entity.pdbx_description
1 polymer ?
#
loop_
_entity_poly.entity_id
_entity_poly.type
_entity_poly.pdbx_seq_one_letter_code
_entity_poly.pdbx_strand_id
1 'polypeptide(L)'
;MTGNIHSIQSLGAVDGPGVRYVVFMQGCPLRCVYCHNPDTWLTEGGTPTDVDELVRKALRFRPYWKNGGGVTVTGGEPLLQAEFVEEFFAKLHEHGVHTALDTSGVGNLSKAEKVLAHTDLVLCDLKFLTKADYLKNCRADFNQIERFLQLTAMKNVPLWIRHVVVPGLTDGMDHLRRVKAKAESYPNFEKLEFLPFHKLCMEKYERLGLEFPLKDTPAMNPDALKTMVEQL
;
A
#
# COMPACT_ATOMS: atom_id res chain seq x y z
N MET A 1 3.53 -7.27 -21.90
CA MET A 1 2.16 -7.26 -21.28
C MET A 1 1.73 -5.84 -21.01
N THR A 2 0.40 -5.54 -21.00
CA THR A 2 -0.14 -4.21 -20.74
C THR A 2 -0.84 -4.17 -19.38
N GLY A 3 -0.50 -3.17 -18.55
CA GLY A 3 -1.17 -2.87 -17.29
C GLY A 3 -1.88 -1.52 -17.35
N ASN A 4 -2.88 -1.36 -16.51
CA ASN A 4 -3.68 -0.13 -16.43
C ASN A 4 -3.16 0.74 -15.28
N ILE A 5 -2.47 1.83 -15.60
CA ILE A 5 -1.78 2.72 -14.66
C ILE A 5 -2.65 3.96 -14.41
N HIS A 6 -2.92 4.26 -13.14
CA HIS A 6 -3.60 5.49 -12.75
C HIS A 6 -2.68 6.71 -12.90
N SER A 7 -1.52 6.65 -12.27
CA SER A 7 -0.55 7.76 -12.28
C SER A 7 0.86 7.28 -11.87
N ILE A 8 1.83 8.16 -12.01
CA ILE A 8 3.22 7.92 -11.64
C ILE A 8 3.74 9.10 -10.83
N GLN A 9 4.45 8.81 -9.73
CA GLN A 9 5.22 9.77 -8.98
C GLN A 9 6.70 9.41 -9.08
N SER A 10 7.49 10.24 -9.72
CA SER A 10 8.88 9.91 -10.07
C SER A 10 9.89 9.98 -8.93
N LEU A 11 9.58 10.71 -7.84
CA LEU A 11 10.46 10.93 -6.69
C LEU A 11 9.66 10.85 -5.38
N GLY A 12 9.04 9.70 -5.10
CA GLY A 12 8.34 9.41 -3.85
C GLY A 12 9.34 9.25 -2.69
N ALA A 13 9.03 9.81 -1.52
CA ALA A 13 9.88 9.76 -0.34
C ALA A 13 9.25 8.99 0.84
N VAL A 14 7.99 8.53 0.68
CA VAL A 14 7.21 7.89 1.76
C VAL A 14 6.68 6.50 1.39
N ASP A 15 7.06 6.01 0.22
CA ASP A 15 6.53 4.77 -0.35
C ASP A 15 7.56 3.63 -0.29
N GLY A 16 8.37 3.59 0.77
CA GLY A 16 9.43 2.62 1.01
C GLY A 16 10.79 3.28 1.27
N PRO A 17 11.88 2.49 1.31
CA PRO A 17 13.21 3.02 1.60
C PRO A 17 13.76 3.88 0.46
N GLY A 18 14.49 4.95 0.82
CA GLY A 18 15.12 5.85 -0.14
C GLY A 18 14.14 6.62 -1.02
N VAL A 19 14.59 7.05 -2.19
CA VAL A 19 13.74 7.70 -3.20
C VAL A 19 13.15 6.64 -4.12
N ARG A 20 11.84 6.70 -4.35
CA ARG A 20 11.10 5.69 -5.12
C ARG A 20 10.51 6.27 -6.42
N TYR A 21 10.56 5.48 -7.47
CA TYR A 21 9.66 5.67 -8.61
C TYR A 21 8.37 4.91 -8.31
N VAL A 22 7.29 5.64 -8.06
CA VAL A 22 6.03 5.07 -7.57
C VAL A 22 5.03 4.96 -8.70
N VAL A 23 4.52 3.75 -8.92
CA VAL A 23 3.50 3.45 -9.95
C VAL A 23 2.18 3.18 -9.24
N PHE A 24 1.19 4.01 -9.49
CA PHE A 24 -0.16 3.85 -8.95
C PHE A 24 -1.01 3.06 -9.95
N MET A 25 -1.45 1.87 -9.55
CA MET A 25 -2.29 1.01 -10.37
C MET A 25 -3.75 1.49 -10.35
N GLN A 26 -4.45 1.27 -11.46
CA GLN A 26 -5.89 1.49 -11.55
C GLN A 26 -6.65 0.23 -11.10
N GLY A 27 -7.78 0.43 -10.41
CA GLY A 27 -8.63 -0.62 -9.88
C GLY A 27 -8.36 -0.95 -8.40
N CYS A 28 -9.41 -0.95 -7.57
CA CYS A 28 -9.34 -1.38 -6.17
C CYS A 28 -10.66 -2.02 -5.74
N PRO A 29 -10.66 -3.22 -5.15
CA PRO A 29 -11.89 -3.87 -4.69
C PRO A 29 -12.36 -3.33 -3.33
N LEU A 30 -11.49 -2.63 -2.58
CA LEU A 30 -11.82 -2.09 -1.28
C LEU A 30 -12.58 -0.76 -1.37
N ARG A 31 -13.29 -0.43 -0.29
CA ARG A 31 -13.98 0.87 -0.09
C ARG A 31 -13.66 1.39 1.31
N CYS A 32 -12.35 1.62 1.54
CA CYS A 32 -11.87 2.11 2.83
C CYS A 32 -12.46 3.49 3.15
N VAL A 33 -12.99 3.67 4.36
CA VAL A 33 -13.65 4.92 4.78
C VAL A 33 -12.70 6.14 4.77
N TYR A 34 -11.39 5.89 4.83
CA TYR A 34 -10.34 6.93 4.76
C TYR A 34 -9.50 6.82 3.47
N CYS A 35 -10.07 6.31 2.38
CA CYS A 35 -9.33 6.14 1.13
C CYS A 35 -8.83 7.50 0.60
N HIS A 36 -7.54 7.60 0.26
CA HIS A 36 -6.97 8.80 -0.33
C HIS A 36 -6.97 8.81 -1.87
N ASN A 37 -7.28 7.66 -2.48
CA ASN A 37 -7.27 7.50 -3.93
C ASN A 37 -8.61 6.91 -4.45
N PRO A 38 -9.76 7.56 -4.17
CA PRO A 38 -11.06 7.07 -4.66
C PRO A 38 -11.15 7.04 -6.18
N ASP A 39 -10.32 7.82 -6.85
CA ASP A 39 -10.13 7.87 -8.30
C ASP A 39 -9.52 6.57 -8.88
N THR A 40 -8.93 5.73 -8.04
CA THR A 40 -8.44 4.41 -8.45
C THR A 40 -9.45 3.27 -8.26
N TRP A 41 -10.65 3.52 -7.76
CA TRP A 41 -11.57 2.43 -7.40
C TRP A 41 -12.09 1.63 -8.59
N LEU A 42 -12.43 2.31 -9.68
CA LEU A 42 -12.94 1.67 -10.88
C LEU A 42 -11.79 0.96 -11.62
N THR A 43 -12.08 -0.16 -12.23
CA THR A 43 -11.14 -0.87 -13.10
C THR A 43 -11.02 -0.22 -14.46
N GLU A 44 -12.08 0.48 -14.87
CA GLU A 44 -12.12 1.33 -16.05
C GLU A 44 -11.40 2.66 -15.75
N GLY A 45 -10.77 3.22 -16.73
CA GLY A 45 -9.94 4.42 -16.58
C GLY A 45 -8.45 4.08 -16.48
N GLY A 46 -7.63 5.04 -16.09
CA GLY A 46 -6.19 4.90 -16.15
C GLY A 46 -5.65 4.90 -17.58
N THR A 47 -4.36 4.64 -17.71
CA THR A 47 -3.64 4.63 -18.99
C THR A 47 -3.06 3.23 -19.23
N PRO A 48 -3.51 2.52 -20.28
CA PRO A 48 -2.89 1.27 -20.70
C PRO A 48 -1.41 1.50 -21.00
N THR A 49 -0.53 0.81 -20.31
CA THR A 49 0.91 1.01 -20.41
C THR A 49 1.61 -0.33 -20.59
N ASP A 50 2.45 -0.41 -21.61
CA ASP A 50 3.28 -1.59 -21.86
C ASP A 50 4.37 -1.71 -20.79
N VAL A 51 4.64 -2.95 -20.36
CA VAL A 51 5.60 -3.23 -19.29
C VAL A 51 7.02 -2.78 -19.65
N ASP A 52 7.47 -2.99 -20.90
CA ASP A 52 8.82 -2.61 -21.33
C ASP A 52 8.95 -1.08 -21.42
N GLU A 53 7.88 -0.39 -21.80
CA GLU A 53 7.83 1.06 -21.77
C GLU A 53 7.92 1.58 -20.33
N LEU A 54 7.21 0.96 -19.38
CA LEU A 54 7.24 1.35 -17.97
C LEU A 54 8.62 1.12 -17.35
N VAL A 55 9.26 -0.02 -17.64
CA VAL A 55 10.64 -0.29 -17.21
C VAL A 55 11.59 0.79 -17.72
N ARG A 56 11.54 1.11 -19.01
CA ARG A 56 12.39 2.17 -19.60
C ARG A 56 12.16 3.53 -18.94
N LYS A 57 10.90 3.88 -18.64
CA LYS A 57 10.57 5.12 -17.93
C LYS A 57 11.15 5.12 -16.52
N ALA A 58 10.98 4.05 -15.78
CA ALA A 58 11.47 3.92 -14.40
C ALA A 58 13.02 4.03 -14.36
N LEU A 59 13.73 3.31 -15.22
CA LEU A 59 15.20 3.30 -15.26
C LEU A 59 15.85 4.68 -15.48
N ARG A 60 15.11 5.65 -16.07
CA ARG A 60 15.60 7.04 -16.20
C ARG A 60 15.82 7.71 -14.85
N PHE A 61 15.16 7.22 -13.79
CA PHE A 61 15.27 7.75 -12.43
C PHE A 61 16.31 7.03 -11.57
N ARG A 62 16.98 6.01 -12.11
CA ARG A 62 18.04 5.25 -11.42
C ARG A 62 19.10 6.12 -10.71
N PRO A 63 19.55 7.28 -11.26
CA PRO A 63 20.51 8.14 -10.58
C PRO A 63 20.05 8.68 -9.22
N TYR A 64 18.73 8.67 -8.97
CA TYR A 64 18.13 9.16 -7.71
C TYR A 64 17.92 8.05 -6.67
N TRP A 65 18.07 6.77 -7.03
CA TRP A 65 17.83 5.60 -6.15
C TRP A 65 19.02 5.29 -5.25
N LYS A 66 19.43 6.28 -4.46
CA LYS A 66 20.45 6.09 -3.42
C LYS A 66 19.80 5.57 -2.14
N ASN A 67 20.60 4.93 -1.27
CA ASN A 67 20.18 4.49 0.07
C ASN A 67 18.95 3.53 0.06
N GLY A 68 18.95 2.52 -0.81
CA GLY A 68 17.86 1.56 -0.89
C GLY A 68 16.66 1.99 -1.74
N GLY A 69 16.79 3.09 -2.49
CA GLY A 69 15.74 3.53 -3.42
C GLY A 69 15.47 2.52 -4.56
N GLY A 70 14.40 2.73 -5.30
CA GLY A 70 13.99 1.84 -6.38
C GLY A 70 12.59 2.11 -6.88
N VAL A 71 11.82 1.06 -7.17
CA VAL A 71 10.46 1.17 -7.67
C VAL A 71 9.47 0.65 -6.64
N THR A 72 8.36 1.36 -6.47
CA THR A 72 7.19 0.90 -5.68
C THR A 72 5.98 0.83 -6.58
N VAL A 73 5.23 -0.25 -6.50
CA VAL A 73 3.90 -0.38 -7.11
C VAL A 73 2.86 -0.30 -6.02
N THR A 74 1.91 0.63 -6.15
CA THR A 74 0.84 0.97 -5.21
C THR A 74 -0.43 1.40 -5.96
N GLY A 75 -1.25 2.28 -5.38
CA GLY A 75 -2.34 2.99 -6.04
C GLY A 75 -3.71 2.55 -5.60
N GLY A 76 -4.46 1.84 -6.45
CA GLY A 76 -5.63 1.05 -6.09
C GLY A 76 -5.19 -0.19 -5.30
N GLU A 77 -5.36 -1.36 -5.91
CA GLU A 77 -4.79 -2.61 -5.37
C GLU A 77 -3.95 -3.30 -6.45
N PRO A 78 -2.62 -3.29 -6.32
CA PRO A 78 -1.72 -3.89 -7.32
C PRO A 78 -2.01 -5.36 -7.63
N LEU A 79 -2.45 -6.13 -6.64
CA LEU A 79 -2.74 -7.56 -6.80
C LEU A 79 -3.96 -7.85 -7.68
N LEU A 80 -4.76 -6.84 -8.05
CA LEU A 80 -5.76 -7.00 -9.13
C LEU A 80 -5.11 -7.18 -10.50
N GLN A 81 -3.91 -6.64 -10.70
CA GLN A 81 -3.13 -6.75 -11.93
C GLN A 81 -1.83 -7.52 -11.68
N ALA A 82 -1.89 -8.58 -10.87
CA ALA A 82 -0.74 -9.30 -10.36
C ALA A 82 0.21 -9.81 -11.45
N GLU A 83 -0.31 -10.29 -12.58
CA GLU A 83 0.54 -10.78 -13.68
C GLU A 83 1.37 -9.64 -14.30
N PHE A 84 0.80 -8.46 -14.44
CA PHE A 84 1.53 -7.28 -14.90
C PHE A 84 2.61 -6.85 -13.89
N VAL A 85 2.26 -6.83 -12.60
CA VAL A 85 3.21 -6.47 -11.54
C VAL A 85 4.34 -7.49 -11.44
N GLU A 86 4.05 -8.79 -11.58
CA GLU A 86 5.04 -9.86 -11.63
C GLU A 86 6.06 -9.62 -12.76
N GLU A 87 5.58 -9.44 -14.01
CA GLU A 87 6.45 -9.20 -15.16
C GLU A 87 7.26 -7.91 -15.01
N PHE A 88 6.64 -6.84 -14.48
CA PHE A 88 7.31 -5.56 -14.25
C PHE A 88 8.44 -5.71 -13.23
N PHE A 89 8.19 -6.37 -12.09
CA PHE A 89 9.20 -6.59 -11.06
C PHE A 89 10.31 -7.53 -11.53
N ALA A 90 9.98 -8.60 -12.25
CA ALA A 90 10.97 -9.50 -12.84
C ALA A 90 11.96 -8.74 -13.75
N LYS A 91 11.44 -7.91 -14.66
CA LYS A 91 12.26 -7.07 -15.54
C LYS A 91 13.09 -6.03 -14.78
N LEU A 92 12.57 -5.45 -13.72
CA LEU A 92 13.33 -4.53 -12.87
C LEU A 92 14.48 -5.24 -12.15
N HIS A 93 14.28 -6.48 -11.69
CA HIS A 93 15.32 -7.30 -11.08
C HIS A 93 16.45 -7.64 -12.06
N GLU A 94 16.15 -7.87 -13.37
CA GLU A 94 17.18 -8.02 -14.41
C GLU A 94 18.14 -6.81 -14.48
N HIS A 95 17.65 -5.64 -14.07
CA HIS A 95 18.44 -4.40 -13.99
C HIS A 95 19.00 -4.11 -12.59
N GLY A 96 18.85 -5.03 -11.64
CA GLY A 96 19.30 -4.86 -10.25
C GLY A 96 18.57 -3.73 -9.50
N VAL A 97 17.29 -3.52 -9.79
CA VAL A 97 16.46 -2.49 -9.17
C VAL A 97 15.67 -3.09 -8.02
N HIS A 98 15.74 -2.45 -6.86
CA HIS A 98 14.95 -2.83 -5.69
C HIS A 98 13.46 -2.55 -5.91
N THR A 99 12.62 -3.56 -5.66
CA THR A 99 11.17 -3.52 -5.85
C THR A 99 10.42 -3.53 -4.53
N ALA A 100 9.38 -2.71 -4.42
CA ALA A 100 8.49 -2.70 -3.26
C ALA A 100 7.02 -2.82 -3.71
N LEU A 101 6.30 -3.73 -3.08
CA LEU A 101 4.87 -3.92 -3.27
C LEU A 101 4.12 -3.26 -2.12
N ASP A 102 3.37 -2.22 -2.41
CA ASP A 102 2.50 -1.54 -1.46
C ASP A 102 1.04 -1.97 -1.70
N THR A 103 0.47 -2.74 -0.78
CA THR A 103 -0.77 -3.47 -0.99
C THR A 103 -1.63 -3.56 0.27
N SER A 104 -2.93 -3.73 0.09
CA SER A 104 -3.83 -4.15 1.16
C SER A 104 -3.79 -5.68 1.42
N GLY A 105 -3.12 -6.45 0.57
CA GLY A 105 -3.10 -7.91 0.62
C GLY A 105 -4.36 -8.60 0.06
N VAL A 106 -5.25 -7.85 -0.59
CA VAL A 106 -6.47 -8.40 -1.18
C VAL A 106 -6.24 -8.76 -2.64
N GLY A 107 -6.34 -10.05 -2.96
CA GLY A 107 -6.13 -10.54 -4.32
C GLY A 107 -6.11 -12.06 -4.41
N ASN A 108 -5.79 -12.59 -5.56
CA ASN A 108 -5.60 -14.03 -5.76
C ASN A 108 -4.24 -14.45 -5.18
N LEU A 109 -4.22 -15.30 -4.15
CA LEU A 109 -3.01 -15.71 -3.44
C LEU A 109 -1.99 -16.42 -4.33
N SER A 110 -2.42 -17.25 -5.27
CA SER A 110 -1.49 -17.94 -6.17
C SER A 110 -0.79 -16.98 -7.14
N LYS A 111 -1.47 -15.91 -7.55
CA LYS A 111 -0.87 -14.84 -8.35
C LYS A 111 0.01 -13.94 -7.48
N ALA A 112 -0.42 -13.62 -6.25
CA ALA A 112 0.39 -12.88 -5.29
C ALA A 112 1.72 -13.59 -4.98
N GLU A 113 1.71 -14.92 -4.87
CA GLU A 113 2.94 -15.71 -4.67
C GLU A 113 3.98 -15.48 -5.77
N LYS A 114 3.55 -15.35 -7.02
CA LYS A 114 4.43 -15.07 -8.15
C LYS A 114 5.00 -13.65 -8.10
N VAL A 115 4.17 -12.67 -7.74
CA VAL A 115 4.64 -11.28 -7.51
C VAL A 115 5.70 -11.25 -6.42
N LEU A 116 5.46 -11.95 -5.30
CA LEU A 116 6.39 -12.00 -4.16
C LEU A 116 7.75 -12.62 -4.51
N ALA A 117 7.84 -13.47 -5.54
CA ALA A 117 9.12 -14.01 -6.03
C ALA A 117 10.06 -12.93 -6.59
N HIS A 118 9.52 -11.76 -6.95
CA HIS A 118 10.25 -10.62 -7.50
C HIS A 118 10.04 -9.35 -6.65
N THR A 119 9.74 -9.52 -5.35
CA THR A 119 9.48 -8.40 -4.42
C THR A 119 10.54 -8.40 -3.32
N ASP A 120 11.29 -7.30 -3.18
CA ASP A 120 12.30 -7.15 -2.15
C ASP A 120 11.73 -6.61 -0.83
N LEU A 121 10.56 -5.95 -0.87
CA LEU A 121 9.88 -5.41 0.30
C LEU A 121 8.37 -5.37 0.07
N VAL A 122 7.62 -5.81 1.06
CA VAL A 122 6.17 -5.59 1.12
C VAL A 122 5.86 -4.49 2.12
N LEU A 123 5.14 -3.45 1.66
CA LEU A 123 4.44 -2.50 2.53
C LEU A 123 2.98 -2.94 2.58
N CYS A 124 2.51 -3.40 3.74
CA CYS A 124 1.13 -3.87 3.87
C CYS A 124 0.35 -3.03 4.86
N ASP A 125 -0.79 -2.52 4.39
CA ASP A 125 -1.70 -1.76 5.24
C ASP A 125 -2.54 -2.71 6.13
N LEU A 126 -2.19 -2.83 7.41
CA LEU A 126 -3.05 -3.44 8.41
C LEU A 126 -4.09 -2.41 8.86
N LYS A 127 -5.22 -2.37 8.16
CA LYS A 127 -6.20 -1.28 8.30
C LYS A 127 -7.04 -1.39 9.58
N PHE A 128 -7.36 -2.59 10.01
CA PHE A 128 -8.11 -2.92 11.23
C PHE A 128 -7.63 -4.27 11.80
N LEU A 129 -8.17 -4.67 12.96
CA LEU A 129 -7.77 -5.89 13.67
C LEU A 129 -8.85 -6.97 13.73
N THR A 130 -10.06 -6.68 13.27
CA THR A 130 -11.18 -7.62 13.34
C THR A 130 -11.88 -7.76 11.98
N LYS A 131 -12.52 -8.91 11.76
CA LYS A 131 -13.32 -9.15 10.55
C LYS A 131 -14.49 -8.16 10.44
N ALA A 132 -15.12 -7.82 11.57
CA ALA A 132 -16.24 -6.89 11.60
C ALA A 132 -15.81 -5.50 11.15
N ASP A 133 -14.66 -5.01 11.66
CA ASP A 133 -14.14 -3.69 11.29
C ASP A 133 -13.68 -3.63 9.84
N TYR A 134 -13.02 -4.68 9.32
CA TYR A 134 -12.65 -4.76 7.91
C TYR A 134 -13.87 -4.75 6.99
N LEU A 135 -14.90 -5.55 7.32
CA LEU A 135 -16.13 -5.57 6.53
C LEU A 135 -16.82 -4.22 6.55
N LYS A 136 -16.97 -3.61 7.73
CA LYS A 136 -17.64 -2.32 7.93
C LYS A 136 -16.90 -1.17 7.23
N ASN A 137 -15.59 -1.08 7.42
CA ASN A 137 -14.82 0.12 7.09
C ASN A 137 -14.01 -0.02 5.80
N CYS A 138 -13.81 -1.23 5.26
CA CYS A 138 -13.06 -1.47 4.03
C CYS A 138 -13.84 -2.26 2.98
N ARG A 139 -14.98 -2.88 3.36
CA ARG A 139 -15.72 -3.86 2.54
C ARG A 139 -14.83 -5.03 2.09
N ALA A 140 -13.95 -5.50 2.97
CA ALA A 140 -12.98 -6.56 2.70
C ALA A 140 -13.05 -7.69 3.71
N ASP A 141 -12.63 -8.89 3.33
CA ASP A 141 -12.48 -10.04 4.23
C ASP A 141 -11.09 -10.07 4.87
N PHE A 142 -11.04 -9.85 6.18
CA PHE A 142 -9.79 -9.88 6.96
C PHE A 142 -9.01 -11.19 6.82
N ASN A 143 -9.69 -12.32 6.63
CA ASN A 143 -8.98 -13.59 6.44
C ASN A 143 -8.11 -13.59 5.18
N GLN A 144 -8.49 -12.83 4.16
CA GLN A 144 -7.71 -12.73 2.92
C GLN A 144 -6.40 -11.99 3.18
N ILE A 145 -6.46 -10.90 3.94
CA ILE A 145 -5.28 -10.12 4.34
C ILE A 145 -4.36 -11.00 5.22
N GLU A 146 -4.92 -11.71 6.20
CA GLU A 146 -4.16 -12.62 7.06
C GLU A 146 -3.41 -13.69 6.26
N ARG A 147 -4.07 -14.31 5.28
CA ARG A 147 -3.43 -15.31 4.41
C ARG A 147 -2.32 -14.71 3.56
N PHE A 148 -2.50 -13.48 3.08
CA PHE A 148 -1.45 -12.77 2.34
C PHE A 148 -0.25 -12.49 3.24
N LEU A 149 -0.45 -11.98 4.46
CA LEU A 149 0.63 -11.73 5.42
C LEU A 149 1.36 -13.03 5.81
N GLN A 150 0.63 -14.13 5.99
CA GLN A 150 1.25 -15.46 6.19
C GLN A 150 2.06 -15.89 4.96
N LEU A 151 1.59 -15.62 3.75
CA LEU A 151 2.33 -15.92 2.52
C LEU A 151 3.63 -15.11 2.43
N THR A 152 3.64 -13.83 2.78
CA THR A 152 4.89 -13.03 2.83
C THR A 152 5.90 -13.63 3.80
N ALA A 153 5.44 -14.10 4.96
CA ALA A 153 6.28 -14.78 5.96
C ALA A 153 6.83 -16.12 5.43
N MET A 154 6.00 -16.94 4.79
CA MET A 154 6.44 -18.20 4.17
C MET A 154 7.49 -17.99 3.07
N LYS A 155 7.39 -16.89 2.33
CA LYS A 155 8.35 -16.49 1.28
C LYS A 155 9.56 -15.72 1.84
N ASN A 156 9.57 -15.42 3.12
CA ASN A 156 10.59 -14.63 3.82
C ASN A 156 10.86 -13.28 3.13
N VAL A 157 9.82 -12.65 2.59
CA VAL A 157 9.91 -11.31 2.01
C VAL A 157 9.83 -10.28 3.15
N PRO A 158 10.78 -9.34 3.27
CA PRO A 158 10.73 -8.27 4.26
C PRO A 158 9.38 -7.55 4.31
N LEU A 159 8.86 -7.30 5.51
CA LEU A 159 7.51 -6.78 5.72
C LEU A 159 7.53 -5.50 6.56
N TRP A 160 7.05 -4.42 5.98
CA TRP A 160 6.67 -3.22 6.71
C TRP A 160 5.15 -3.19 6.84
N ILE A 161 4.66 -3.04 8.07
CA ILE A 161 3.23 -2.84 8.34
C ILE A 161 2.96 -1.35 8.47
N ARG A 162 1.89 -0.89 7.81
CA ARG A 162 1.42 0.48 7.95
C ARG A 162 0.01 0.50 8.54
N HIS A 163 -0.26 1.46 9.41
CA HIS A 163 -1.55 1.63 10.04
C HIS A 163 -1.93 3.11 10.12
N VAL A 164 -3.07 3.46 9.53
CA VAL A 164 -3.60 4.84 9.60
C VAL A 164 -4.30 5.05 10.92
N VAL A 165 -3.87 6.06 11.67
CA VAL A 165 -4.46 6.44 12.96
C VAL A 165 -5.50 7.52 12.75
N VAL A 166 -6.77 7.14 12.90
CA VAL A 166 -7.95 7.99 12.67
C VAL A 166 -8.58 8.34 14.02
N PRO A 167 -8.70 9.64 14.37
CA PRO A 167 -9.34 10.08 15.61
C PRO A 167 -10.76 9.51 15.78
N GLY A 168 -11.03 8.94 16.95
CA GLY A 168 -12.31 8.30 17.29
C GLY A 168 -12.56 6.95 16.62
N LEU A 169 -11.62 6.43 15.83
CA LEU A 169 -11.79 5.14 15.15
C LEU A 169 -10.65 4.15 15.46
N THR A 170 -9.39 4.61 15.35
CA THR A 170 -8.19 3.75 15.52
C THR A 170 -7.11 4.40 16.41
N ASP A 171 -7.39 5.50 17.08
CA ASP A 171 -6.45 6.30 17.88
C ASP A 171 -6.33 5.90 19.37
N GLY A 172 -7.04 4.86 19.81
CA GLY A 172 -6.94 4.38 21.19
C GLY A 172 -5.59 3.69 21.48
N MET A 173 -4.94 4.00 22.62
CA MET A 173 -3.66 3.40 23.01
C MET A 173 -3.68 1.86 23.03
N ASP A 174 -4.77 1.24 23.51
CA ASP A 174 -4.92 -0.21 23.52
C ASP A 174 -5.05 -0.77 22.09
N HIS A 175 -5.70 -0.01 21.19
CA HIS A 175 -5.74 -0.39 19.77
C HIS A 175 -4.34 -0.36 19.15
N LEU A 176 -3.55 0.70 19.37
CA LEU A 176 -2.19 0.83 18.85
C LEU A 176 -1.27 -0.26 19.40
N ARG A 177 -1.35 -0.61 20.70
CA ARG A 177 -0.61 -1.74 21.27
C ARG A 177 -0.97 -3.07 20.60
N ARG A 178 -2.25 -3.30 20.32
CA ARG A 178 -2.70 -4.51 19.62
C ARG A 178 -2.23 -4.54 18.17
N VAL A 179 -2.21 -3.40 17.48
CA VAL A 179 -1.65 -3.28 16.12
C VAL A 179 -0.16 -3.64 16.13
N LYS A 180 0.60 -3.08 17.09
CA LYS A 180 2.03 -3.36 17.26
C LYS A 180 2.27 -4.85 17.52
N ALA A 181 1.59 -5.42 18.51
CA ALA A 181 1.71 -6.85 18.82
C ALA A 181 1.37 -7.75 17.64
N LYS A 182 0.33 -7.36 16.84
CA LYS A 182 -0.04 -8.10 15.63
C LYS A 182 1.04 -8.00 14.55
N ALA A 183 1.59 -6.81 14.32
CA ALA A 183 2.68 -6.60 13.35
C ALA A 183 3.93 -7.42 13.72
N GLU A 184 4.34 -7.35 14.98
CA GLU A 184 5.51 -8.07 15.52
C GLU A 184 5.33 -9.60 15.55
N SER A 185 4.11 -10.10 15.39
CA SER A 185 3.85 -11.55 15.34
C SER A 185 4.26 -12.22 14.02
N TYR A 186 4.55 -11.45 12.98
CA TYR A 186 5.02 -12.00 11.70
C TYR A 186 6.54 -12.15 11.69
N PRO A 187 7.11 -13.34 11.38
CA PRO A 187 8.54 -13.59 11.49
C PRO A 187 9.42 -12.78 10.53
N ASN A 188 8.86 -12.27 9.45
CA ASN A 188 9.50 -11.41 8.45
C ASN A 188 9.25 -9.91 8.68
N PHE A 189 8.66 -9.55 9.83
CA PHE A 189 8.41 -8.15 10.19
C PHE A 189 9.71 -7.38 10.41
N GLU A 190 9.80 -6.20 9.81
CA GLU A 190 10.94 -5.29 9.99
C GLU A 190 10.53 -3.94 10.58
N LYS A 191 9.33 -3.43 10.22
CA LYS A 191 8.95 -2.07 10.59
C LYS A 191 7.44 -1.92 10.73
N LEU A 192 7.01 -1.11 11.70
CA LEU A 192 5.65 -0.60 11.83
C LEU A 192 5.66 0.91 11.67
N GLU A 193 4.79 1.42 10.79
CA GLU A 193 4.56 2.84 10.60
C GLU A 193 3.12 3.19 10.97
N PHE A 194 2.95 4.05 11.97
CA PHE A 194 1.68 4.69 12.25
C PHE A 194 1.57 5.99 11.46
N LEU A 195 0.56 6.07 10.59
CA LEU A 195 0.37 7.20 9.69
C LEU A 195 -0.76 8.09 10.21
N PRO A 196 -0.54 9.41 10.34
CA PRO A 196 -1.59 10.31 10.77
C PRO A 196 -2.68 10.43 9.70
N PHE A 197 -3.94 10.25 10.08
CA PHE A 197 -5.07 10.52 9.21
C PHE A 197 -5.11 12.00 8.82
N HIS A 198 -5.29 12.27 7.52
CA HIS A 198 -5.47 13.62 6.98
C HIS A 198 -6.55 13.64 5.89
N LYS A 199 -6.99 14.81 5.47
CA LYS A 199 -8.10 15.00 4.52
C LYS A 199 -7.67 15.58 3.16
N LEU A 200 -6.44 15.38 2.73
CA LEU A 200 -5.94 15.89 1.43
C LEU A 200 -6.65 15.26 0.22
N CYS A 201 -7.42 14.19 0.44
CA CYS A 201 -8.22 13.53 -0.60
C CYS A 201 -9.56 14.22 -0.91
N MET A 202 -9.99 15.22 -0.12
CA MET A 202 -11.34 15.82 -0.22
C MET A 202 -11.66 16.29 -1.65
N GLU A 203 -10.75 17.00 -2.29
CA GLU A 203 -10.93 17.49 -3.67
C GLU A 203 -11.18 16.35 -4.67
N LYS A 204 -10.57 15.17 -4.47
CA LYS A 204 -10.81 14.00 -5.31
C LYS A 204 -12.25 13.48 -5.16
N TYR A 205 -12.76 13.44 -3.92
CA TYR A 205 -14.14 13.04 -3.65
C TYR A 205 -15.15 14.02 -4.29
N GLU A 206 -14.90 15.32 -4.15
CA GLU A 206 -15.75 16.36 -4.78
C GLU A 206 -15.78 16.23 -6.30
N ARG A 207 -14.64 16.06 -6.95
CA ARG A 207 -14.54 15.85 -8.40
C ARG A 207 -15.26 14.60 -8.89
N LEU A 208 -15.34 13.57 -8.06
CA LEU A 208 -16.02 12.31 -8.37
C LEU A 208 -17.50 12.35 -8.00
N GLY A 209 -18.02 13.43 -7.39
CA GLY A 209 -19.38 13.50 -6.87
C GLY A 209 -19.65 12.51 -5.75
N LEU A 210 -18.61 12.13 -4.99
CA LEU A 210 -18.69 11.19 -3.88
C LEU A 210 -18.64 11.91 -2.54
N GLU A 211 -19.37 11.39 -1.55
CA GLU A 211 -19.26 11.87 -0.19
C GLU A 211 -18.07 11.18 0.51
N PHE A 212 -17.18 11.98 1.14
CA PHE A 212 -16.10 11.44 1.95
C PHE A 212 -16.63 10.99 3.31
N PRO A 213 -16.56 9.69 3.68
CA PRO A 213 -17.20 9.20 4.90
C PRO A 213 -16.70 9.83 6.20
N LEU A 214 -15.46 10.32 6.21
CA LEU A 214 -14.83 10.95 7.37
C LEU A 214 -14.67 12.46 7.24
N LYS A 215 -15.56 13.13 6.49
CA LYS A 215 -15.51 14.60 6.26
C LYS A 215 -15.49 15.40 7.56
N ASP A 216 -16.24 14.94 8.58
CA ASP A 216 -16.38 15.60 9.87
C ASP A 216 -15.35 15.12 10.91
N THR A 217 -14.58 14.07 10.61
CA THR A 217 -13.51 13.58 11.49
C THR A 217 -12.32 14.53 11.42
N PRO A 218 -11.77 15.01 12.58
CA PRO A 218 -10.58 15.84 12.58
C PRO A 218 -9.37 15.09 12.03
N ALA A 219 -8.43 15.81 11.40
CA ALA A 219 -7.14 15.22 11.07
C ALA A 219 -6.38 14.83 12.35
N MET A 220 -5.60 13.74 12.27
CA MET A 220 -4.72 13.36 13.38
C MET A 220 -3.55 14.33 13.48
N ASN A 221 -3.32 14.86 14.68
CA ASN A 221 -2.16 15.72 14.93
C ASN A 221 -0.88 14.86 14.89
N PRO A 222 0.11 15.17 14.02
CA PRO A 222 1.33 14.37 13.92
C PRO A 222 2.17 14.33 15.19
N ASP A 223 2.25 15.44 15.96
CA ASP A 223 3.02 15.51 17.20
C ASP A 223 2.35 14.70 18.32
N ALA A 224 1.01 14.76 18.39
CA ALA A 224 0.26 13.92 19.30
C ALA A 224 0.44 12.42 18.97
N LEU A 225 0.36 12.05 17.69
CA LEU A 225 0.62 10.69 17.26
C LEU A 225 2.04 10.23 17.61
N LYS A 226 3.04 11.07 17.37
CA LYS A 226 4.43 10.78 17.73
C LYS A 226 4.55 10.50 19.24
N THR A 227 3.96 11.34 20.09
CA THR A 227 3.94 11.13 21.54
C THR A 227 3.25 9.82 21.92
N MET A 228 2.16 9.45 21.26
CA MET A 228 1.48 8.17 21.50
C MET A 228 2.36 6.98 21.11
N VAL A 229 3.04 7.06 19.98
CA VAL A 229 3.93 5.98 19.48
C VAL A 229 5.15 5.79 20.39
N GLU A 230 5.69 6.86 20.95
CA GLU A 230 6.80 6.81 21.93
C GLU A 230 6.41 6.10 23.25
N GLN A 231 5.12 5.92 23.54
CA GLN A 231 4.60 5.21 24.70
C GLN A 231 4.24 3.74 24.44
N LEU A 232 4.44 3.24 23.21
CA LEU A 232 4.20 1.85 22.82
C LEU A 232 5.44 0.97 23.06
#